data_76e096f2943ed985ce8b245518aa1f01
#
_entry.id   76e096f2943ed985ce8b245518aa1f01
#
_cell.length_a   1.000
_cell.length_b   1.000
_cell.length_c   1.000
_cell.angle_alpha   90.00
_cell.angle_beta   90.00
_cell.angle_gamma   90.00
#
_symmetry.space_group_name_H-M   'P 1'
#
loop_
_entity.id
_entity.type
_entity.pdbx_description
1 polymer ?
#
loop_
_entity_poly.entity_id
_entity_poly.type
_entity_poly.pdbx_seq_one_letter_code
_entity_poly.pdbx_strand_id
1 'polypeptide(L)'
;MTDSFDDGLEGAHLDTLAIRAGIVRTAEGEHAEPIFATSSYVFANAAEAAARFGGEQDGNVYSRYTNPTVRTFEQRIAALEGGEAAVGTS
;
A
#
# COMPACT_ATOMS: atom_id res chain seq x y z
N MET A 1 -7.39 -1.08 -7.54
CA MET A 1 -5.96 -1.37 -7.64
C MET A 1 -5.76 -2.86 -7.46
N THR A 2 -5.05 -3.46 -8.31
CA THR A 2 -4.76 -4.87 -8.17
C THR A 2 -3.65 -5.04 -7.15
N ASP A 3 -3.80 -6.05 -6.31
CA ASP A 3 -2.77 -6.41 -5.35
C ASP A 3 -1.85 -7.50 -5.88
N SER A 4 -1.86 -7.69 -7.20
CA SER A 4 -0.92 -8.58 -7.81
C SER A 4 0.43 -7.88 -7.83
N PHE A 5 1.22 -8.16 -6.83
CA PHE A 5 2.57 -7.65 -6.75
C PHE A 5 3.50 -8.64 -7.40
N ASP A 6 3.54 -8.59 -8.72
CA ASP A 6 4.69 -9.15 -9.39
C ASP A 6 5.75 -8.06 -9.39
N ASP A 7 6.43 -7.96 -8.27
CA ASP A 7 7.51 -7.01 -8.08
C ASP A 7 8.87 -7.61 -8.45
N GLY A 8 8.85 -8.82 -9.04
CA GLY A 8 10.07 -9.51 -9.43
C GLY A 8 10.84 -10.11 -8.24
N LEU A 9 10.20 -10.18 -7.08
CA LEU A 9 10.84 -10.64 -5.85
C LEU A 9 10.52 -12.10 -5.50
N GLU A 10 9.80 -12.82 -6.34
CA GLU A 10 9.51 -14.22 -6.09
C GLU A 10 10.82 -14.99 -6.00
N GLY A 11 10.99 -15.76 -4.93
CA GLY A 11 12.22 -16.49 -4.67
C GLY A 11 13.38 -15.62 -4.17
N ALA A 12 13.16 -14.32 -3.93
CA ALA A 12 14.20 -13.44 -3.44
C ALA A 12 14.62 -13.83 -2.01
N HIS A 13 15.87 -13.54 -1.68
CA HIS A 13 16.40 -13.76 -0.36
C HIS A 13 15.67 -12.88 0.67
N LEU A 14 15.59 -13.34 1.91
CA LEU A 14 14.92 -12.67 3.01
C LEU A 14 15.41 -11.23 3.19
N ASP A 15 16.70 -10.99 3.05
CA ASP A 15 17.29 -9.66 3.18
C ASP A 15 16.75 -8.70 2.12
N THR A 16 16.56 -9.18 0.90
CA THR A 16 15.98 -8.38 -0.18
C THR A 16 14.51 -8.08 0.08
N LEU A 17 13.76 -9.06 0.55
CA LEU A 17 12.35 -8.87 0.93
C LEU A 17 12.22 -7.84 2.04
N ALA A 18 13.12 -7.83 3.00
CA ALA A 18 13.08 -6.89 4.12
C ALA A 18 13.21 -5.43 3.67
N ILE A 19 13.81 -5.19 2.52
CA ILE A 19 14.05 -3.84 2.00
C ILE A 19 13.06 -3.47 0.89
N ARG A 20 12.62 -4.43 0.08
CA ARG A 20 11.93 -4.16 -1.18
C ARG A 20 10.48 -4.63 -1.24
N ALA A 21 10.08 -5.58 -0.41
CA ALA A 21 8.72 -6.12 -0.51
C ALA A 21 7.67 -5.04 -0.20
N GLY A 22 6.61 -5.02 -0.99
CA GLY A 22 5.48 -4.11 -0.80
C GLY A 22 5.67 -2.72 -1.37
N ILE A 23 6.80 -2.42 -2.03
CA ILE A 23 7.02 -1.11 -2.63
C ILE A 23 6.16 -0.97 -3.89
N VAL A 24 5.36 0.11 -3.93
CA VAL A 24 4.66 0.56 -5.14
C VAL A 24 5.12 1.97 -5.42
N ARG A 25 5.89 2.15 -6.47
CA ARG A 25 6.44 3.47 -6.81
C ARG A 25 5.36 4.39 -7.34
N THR A 26 5.46 5.66 -7.00
CA THR A 26 4.64 6.71 -7.59
C THR A 26 5.20 7.12 -8.94
N ALA A 27 4.55 8.08 -9.59
CA ALA A 27 5.03 8.64 -10.86
C ALA A 27 6.43 9.28 -10.74
N GLU A 28 6.86 9.57 -9.52
CA GLU A 28 8.19 10.15 -9.30
C GLU A 28 9.32 9.12 -9.47
N GLY A 29 9.01 7.82 -9.39
CA GLY A 29 10.01 6.77 -9.57
C GLY A 29 11.00 6.68 -8.41
N GLU A 30 10.57 7.02 -7.22
CA GLU A 30 11.42 7.03 -6.02
C GLU A 30 12.03 5.65 -5.76
N HIS A 31 13.23 5.65 -5.22
CA HIS A 31 13.98 4.43 -4.96
C HIS A 31 13.40 3.62 -3.79
N ALA A 32 13.03 4.31 -2.72
CA ALA A 32 12.40 3.71 -1.54
C ALA A 32 11.01 4.29 -1.35
N GLU A 33 10.16 3.57 -0.59
CA GLU A 33 8.78 4.01 -0.35
C GLU A 33 8.76 5.37 0.36
N PRO A 34 7.92 6.32 -0.11
CA PRO A 34 7.74 7.60 0.57
C PRO A 34 6.85 7.43 1.81
N ILE A 35 6.91 8.42 2.69
CA ILE A 35 6.05 8.47 3.86
C ILE A 35 4.85 9.36 3.55
N PHE A 36 3.65 8.80 3.63
CA PHE A 36 2.41 9.52 3.41
C PHE A 36 1.87 10.05 4.75
N ALA A 37 2.42 11.18 5.18
CA ALA A 37 2.06 11.79 6.45
C ALA A 37 0.81 12.66 6.28
N THR A 38 -0.30 12.02 5.94
CA THR A 38 -1.57 12.70 5.71
C THR A 38 -2.70 11.99 6.47
N SER A 39 -3.73 12.73 6.83
CA SER A 39 -4.92 12.17 7.48
C SER A 39 -5.98 11.77 6.47
N SER A 40 -6.14 12.53 5.39
CA SER A 40 -7.22 12.34 4.42
C SER A 40 -6.69 12.53 3.01
N TYR A 41 -7.57 12.28 2.05
CA TYR A 41 -7.23 12.31 0.63
C TYR A 41 -8.23 13.18 -0.13
N VAL A 42 -7.77 13.82 -1.20
CA VAL A 42 -8.63 14.67 -2.03
C VAL A 42 -9.25 13.84 -3.13
N PHE A 43 -10.46 14.23 -3.51
CA PHE A 43 -11.19 13.59 -4.60
C PHE A 43 -11.42 14.62 -5.70
N ALA A 44 -11.52 14.14 -6.94
CA ALA A 44 -11.73 15.02 -8.09
C ALA A 44 -13.11 15.69 -8.03
N ASN A 45 -14.12 15.00 -7.49
CA ASN A 45 -15.48 15.50 -7.39
C ASN A 45 -16.26 14.67 -6.36
N ALA A 46 -17.50 15.07 -6.10
CA ALA A 46 -18.36 14.41 -5.11
C ALA A 46 -18.72 12.98 -5.52
N ALA A 47 -18.87 12.71 -6.81
CA ALA A 47 -19.19 11.38 -7.30
C ALA A 47 -18.05 10.40 -7.05
N GLU A 48 -16.81 10.83 -7.25
CA GLU A 48 -15.63 10.02 -6.93
C GLU A 48 -15.55 9.75 -5.43
N ALA A 49 -15.79 10.77 -4.61
CA ALA A 49 -15.79 10.59 -3.16
C ALA A 49 -16.84 9.57 -2.73
N ALA A 50 -18.06 9.67 -3.25
CA ALA A 50 -19.13 8.75 -2.94
C ALA A 50 -18.79 7.32 -3.36
N ALA A 51 -18.24 7.14 -4.56
CA ALA A 51 -17.84 5.82 -5.07
C ALA A 51 -16.76 5.20 -4.21
N ARG A 52 -15.79 5.99 -3.77
CA ARG A 52 -14.68 5.50 -2.96
C ARG A 52 -15.12 5.15 -1.54
N PHE A 53 -15.93 5.99 -0.91
CA PHE A 53 -16.50 5.70 0.41
C PHE A 53 -17.47 4.52 0.38
N GLY A 54 -18.20 4.35 -0.70
CA GLY A 54 -19.13 3.24 -0.87
C GLY A 54 -18.50 1.92 -1.28
N GLY A 55 -17.21 1.90 -1.53
CA GLY A 55 -16.50 0.69 -1.94
C GLY A 55 -16.66 0.33 -3.41
N GLU A 56 -17.29 1.19 -4.21
CA GLU A 56 -17.47 0.97 -5.65
C GLU A 56 -16.20 1.26 -6.45
N GLN A 57 -15.31 2.06 -5.88
CA GLN A 57 -14.02 2.42 -6.47
C GLN A 57 -12.94 2.23 -5.42
N ASP A 58 -11.85 1.57 -5.79
CA ASP A 58 -10.71 1.40 -4.91
C ASP A 58 -9.97 2.73 -4.69
N GLY A 59 -9.42 2.90 -3.53
CA GLY A 59 -8.59 4.04 -3.20
C GLY A 59 -8.65 4.37 -1.72
N ASN A 60 -7.74 5.23 -1.30
CA ASN A 60 -7.67 5.68 0.07
C ASN A 60 -8.71 6.76 0.33
N VAL A 61 -9.33 6.74 1.50
CA VAL A 61 -10.30 7.75 1.91
C VAL A 61 -9.87 8.47 3.18
N TYR A 62 -9.25 7.77 4.10
CA TYR A 62 -8.78 8.33 5.36
C TYR A 62 -7.71 7.41 5.95
N SER A 63 -6.64 8.00 6.49
CA SER A 63 -5.45 7.22 6.91
C SER A 63 -5.72 6.22 8.01
N ARG A 64 -6.74 6.43 8.84
CA ARG A 64 -7.11 5.44 9.86
C ARG A 64 -7.57 4.12 9.22
N TYR A 65 -8.18 4.18 8.06
CA TYR A 65 -8.62 2.98 7.34
C TYR A 65 -7.54 2.42 6.44
N THR A 66 -6.97 3.27 5.60
CA THR A 66 -5.91 2.86 4.67
C THR A 66 -4.92 4.00 4.44
N ASN A 67 -3.66 3.65 4.34
CA ASN A 67 -2.59 4.60 4.05
C ASN A 67 -1.48 3.85 3.31
N PRO A 68 -0.94 4.40 2.21
CA PRO A 68 0.09 3.70 1.44
C PRO A 68 1.32 3.28 2.26
N THR A 69 1.72 4.08 3.25
CA THR A 69 2.85 3.75 4.11
C THR A 69 2.55 2.53 4.98
N VAL A 70 1.36 2.51 5.60
CA VAL A 70 0.92 1.38 6.42
C VAL A 70 0.77 0.14 5.54
N ARG A 71 0.22 0.28 4.35
CA ARG A 71 0.07 -0.83 3.41
C ARG A 71 1.43 -1.43 3.04
N THR A 72 2.43 -0.62 2.77
CA THR A 72 3.78 -1.12 2.46
C THR A 72 4.33 -1.92 3.64
N PHE A 73 4.16 -1.42 4.86
CA PHE A 73 4.57 -2.14 6.07
C PHE A 73 3.87 -3.49 6.18
N GLU A 74 2.55 -3.49 6.03
CA GLU A 74 1.76 -4.72 6.15
C GLU A 74 2.18 -5.77 5.14
N GLN A 75 2.38 -5.36 3.89
CA GLN A 75 2.79 -6.30 2.84
C GLN A 75 4.20 -6.80 3.01
N ARG A 76 5.10 -5.95 3.48
CA ARG A 76 6.47 -6.37 3.77
C ARG A 76 6.53 -7.39 4.89
N ILE A 77 5.79 -7.17 5.97
CA ILE A 77 5.72 -8.12 7.08
C ILE A 77 5.09 -9.44 6.61
N ALA A 78 4.01 -9.38 5.83
CA ALA A 78 3.40 -10.59 5.28
C ALA A 78 4.39 -11.37 4.42
N ALA A 79 5.17 -10.69 3.59
CA ALA A 79 6.19 -11.34 2.76
C ALA A 79 7.29 -11.99 3.59
N LEU A 80 7.75 -11.31 4.65
CA LEU A 80 8.80 -11.83 5.52
C LEU A 80 8.35 -13.05 6.32
N GLU A 81 7.09 -13.07 6.74
CA GLU A 81 6.54 -14.16 7.55
C GLU A 81 5.92 -15.27 6.70
N GLY A 82 5.86 -15.12 5.39
CA GLY A 82 5.20 -16.08 4.52
C GLY A 82 3.69 -16.10 4.71
N GLY A 83 3.12 -15.01 5.20
CA GLY A 83 1.69 -14.90 5.44
C GLY A 83 0.94 -14.41 4.21
N GLU A 84 -0.39 -14.61 4.22
CA GLU A 84 -1.24 -14.11 3.14
C GLU A 84 -1.48 -12.61 3.26
N ALA A 85 -1.54 -12.11 4.49
CA ALA A 85 -1.82 -10.72 4.77
C ALA A 85 -1.31 -10.35 6.17
N ALA A 86 -1.22 -9.06 6.44
CA ALA A 86 -0.89 -8.53 7.75
C ALA A 86 -1.72 -7.27 7.99
N VAL A 87 -1.96 -6.95 9.23
CA VAL A 87 -2.70 -5.75 9.64
C VAL A 87 -1.84 -4.96 10.61
N GLY A 88 -1.53 -3.71 10.25
CA GLY A 88 -0.83 -2.80 11.13
C GLY A 88 -1.81 -2.15 12.09
N THR A 89 -1.48 -2.14 13.37
CA THR A 89 -2.30 -1.52 14.42
C THR A 89 -1.44 -0.66 15.33
N SER A 90 -2.07 0.24 16.07
CA SER A 90 -1.35 1.04 17.07
C SER A 90 -1.24 0.24 18.42
#